data_95cf1c7a39e566c33c5f7e894c519d44
#
_entry.id   95cf1c7a39e566c33c5f7e894c519d44
#
_cell.length_a   1.000
_cell.length_b   1.000
_cell.length_c   1.000
_cell.angle_alpha   90.00
_cell.angle_beta   90.00
_cell.angle_gamma   90.00
#
_symmetry.space_group_name_H-M   'P 1'
#
loop_
_entity.id
_entity.type
_entity.pdbx_description
1 polymer ?
#
loop_
_entity_poly.entity_id
_entity_poly.type
_entity_poly.pdbx_seq_one_letter_code
_entity_poly.pdbx_strand_id
1 'polypeptide(L)'
;LFYAQPLLQYNGPRMTSKIWSGYCLDVWGDAGKEVILMGIGFETTTPTVAAAILSARRRGVDNFSVFSVHKTVPQAIRALIEDPELRIDGFICPGHVSVITGVEAYRMIPKAGRAAVITGFEPVDLLVGVLGAVRQLEAGQAEVQNAYERAVTFEGNLPAQKIMNTVFEPVDRK
;
A
#
# COMPACT_ATOMS: atom_id res chain seq x y z
N LEU A 1 7.37 5.21 -5.71
CA LEU A 1 8.28 4.10 -5.39
C LEU A 1 8.88 4.36 -4.03
N PHE A 2 8.84 3.39 -3.12
CA PHE A 2 9.62 3.47 -1.87
C PHE A 2 11.04 3.00 -2.14
N TYR A 3 12.03 3.79 -1.71
CA TYR A 3 13.44 3.47 -1.91
C TYR A 3 13.99 2.78 -0.66
N ALA A 4 14.63 1.64 -0.84
CA ALA A 4 15.57 1.07 0.11
C ALA A 4 16.94 0.95 -0.56
N GLN A 5 18.01 1.18 0.19
CA GLN A 5 19.38 1.31 -0.31
C GLN A 5 19.87 0.18 -1.24
N PRO A 6 20.95 0.40 -2.03
CA PRO A 6 21.32 -0.44 -3.15
C PRO A 6 21.68 -1.87 -2.76
N LEU A 7 21.27 -2.77 -3.62
CA LEU A 7 21.32 -4.22 -3.48
C LEU A 7 22.65 -4.86 -3.81
N LEU A 8 22.94 -5.87 -3.03
CA LEU A 8 23.80 -6.98 -3.44
C LEU A 8 22.99 -8.01 -4.25
N GLN A 9 23.56 -8.54 -5.34
CA GLN A 9 22.93 -9.59 -6.16
C GLN A 9 22.83 -10.88 -5.35
N TYR A 10 21.61 -11.43 -5.26
CA TYR A 10 21.35 -12.71 -4.60
C TYR A 10 21.33 -13.87 -5.60
N ASN A 11 22.17 -14.89 -5.35
CA ASN A 11 22.25 -16.14 -6.14
C ASN A 11 21.79 -17.38 -5.34
N GLY A 12 20.80 -17.24 -4.44
CA GLY A 12 20.32 -18.34 -3.60
C GLY A 12 19.04 -19.02 -4.10
N PRO A 13 18.58 -20.10 -3.42
CA PRO A 13 17.39 -20.85 -3.80
C PRO A 13 16.11 -20.01 -3.67
N ARG A 14 15.15 -20.29 -4.56
CA ARG A 14 13.86 -19.58 -4.67
C ARG A 14 13.08 -19.60 -3.35
N MET A 15 12.79 -18.44 -2.78
CA MET A 15 11.99 -18.31 -1.56
C MET A 15 10.51 -18.59 -1.83
N THR A 16 9.88 -19.46 -1.04
CA THR A 16 8.45 -19.77 -1.12
C THR A 16 7.65 -19.06 -0.01
N SER A 17 6.34 -18.91 -0.21
CA SER A 17 5.40 -18.17 0.67
C SER A 17 5.34 -18.62 2.16
N LYS A 18 5.96 -19.74 2.53
CA LYS A 18 6.07 -20.20 3.91
C LYS A 18 6.94 -19.30 4.82
N ILE A 19 7.63 -18.32 4.24
CA ILE A 19 8.58 -17.44 4.92
C ILE A 19 7.89 -16.40 5.81
N TRP A 20 6.61 -16.14 5.62
CA TRP A 20 5.87 -15.10 6.34
C TRP A 20 5.55 -15.43 7.81
N SER A 21 5.61 -16.67 8.25
CA SER A 21 5.06 -17.07 9.56
C SER A 21 6.05 -17.59 10.62
N GLY A 22 7.35 -17.50 10.38
CA GLY A 22 8.31 -18.00 11.39
C GLY A 22 9.76 -18.15 10.91
N TYR A 23 9.95 -18.47 9.64
CA TYR A 23 11.26 -18.81 9.08
C TYR A 23 12.24 -17.63 9.00
N CYS A 24 11.77 -16.39 8.93
CA CYS A 24 12.67 -15.23 8.96
C CYS A 24 13.50 -15.16 10.26
N LEU A 25 12.97 -15.68 11.36
CA LEU A 25 13.64 -15.66 12.66
C LEU A 25 14.79 -16.67 12.73
N ASP A 26 14.65 -17.83 12.08
CA ASP A 26 15.66 -18.91 12.13
C ASP A 26 16.80 -18.66 11.12
N VAL A 27 16.51 -18.02 10.00
CA VAL A 27 17.51 -17.69 8.97
C VAL A 27 18.36 -16.47 9.38
N TRP A 28 17.84 -15.56 10.21
CA TRP A 28 18.59 -14.41 10.73
C TRP A 28 19.74 -14.80 11.68
N GLY A 29 19.75 -16.03 12.19
CA GLY A 29 20.81 -16.52 13.07
C GLY A 29 22.01 -17.15 12.34
N ASP A 30 21.96 -17.32 11.02
CA ASP A 30 23.07 -17.90 10.25
C ASP A 30 23.99 -16.79 9.71
N ALA A 31 24.98 -16.41 10.51
CA ALA A 31 25.94 -15.35 10.20
C ALA A 31 26.76 -15.57 8.91
N GLY A 32 26.64 -16.73 8.29
CA GLY A 32 27.30 -17.06 7.02
C GLY A 32 26.46 -16.78 5.77
N LYS A 33 25.23 -16.24 5.90
CA LYS A 33 24.32 -16.03 4.78
C LYS A 33 23.77 -14.61 4.76
N GLU A 34 23.76 -13.99 3.58
CA GLU A 34 23.04 -12.76 3.32
C GLU A 34 21.56 -13.06 3.05
N VAL A 35 20.66 -12.38 3.74
CA VAL A 35 19.20 -12.51 3.60
C VAL A 35 18.63 -11.28 2.93
N ILE A 36 18.04 -11.45 1.74
CA ILE A 36 17.41 -10.36 1.01
C ILE A 36 15.91 -10.61 0.92
N LEU A 37 15.12 -9.75 1.56
CA LEU A 37 13.66 -9.75 1.45
C LEU A 37 13.22 -8.94 0.23
N MET A 38 12.48 -9.59 -0.67
CA MET A 38 11.81 -8.90 -1.77
C MET A 38 10.53 -8.22 -1.26
N GLY A 39 10.59 -6.90 -1.05
CA GLY A 39 9.47 -6.08 -0.60
C GLY A 39 8.61 -5.64 -1.79
N ILE A 40 7.59 -6.43 -2.15
CA ILE A 40 6.69 -6.18 -3.28
C ILE A 40 5.27 -5.99 -2.75
N GLY A 41 4.57 -4.97 -3.23
CA GLY A 41 3.17 -4.73 -2.89
C GLY A 41 2.82 -3.26 -2.74
N PHE A 42 1.70 -3.02 -2.07
CA PHE A 42 1.17 -1.71 -1.77
C PHE A 42 1.17 -1.44 -0.26
N GLU A 43 0.44 -0.44 0.19
CA GLU A 43 0.35 -0.03 1.60
C GLU A 43 -0.10 -1.16 2.53
N THR A 44 -0.80 -2.18 2.01
CA THR A 44 -1.24 -3.34 2.81
C THR A 44 -0.09 -4.23 3.30
N THR A 45 1.02 -4.29 2.57
CA THR A 45 2.17 -5.15 2.89
C THR A 45 3.35 -4.37 3.45
N THR A 46 3.47 -3.09 3.10
CA THR A 46 4.58 -2.21 3.50
C THR A 46 4.80 -2.13 5.02
N PRO A 47 3.76 -2.05 5.88
CA PRO A 47 3.94 -2.00 7.33
C PRO A 47 4.62 -3.25 7.89
N THR A 48 4.32 -4.43 7.34
CA THR A 48 4.94 -5.70 7.78
C THR A 48 6.42 -5.74 7.43
N VAL A 49 6.78 -5.27 6.23
CA VAL A 49 8.19 -5.16 5.81
C VAL A 49 8.93 -4.14 6.66
N ALA A 50 8.30 -2.98 6.96
CA ALA A 50 8.86 -2.00 7.87
C ALA A 50 9.11 -2.56 9.27
N ALA A 51 8.16 -3.32 9.80
CA ALA A 51 8.30 -3.99 11.10
C ALA A 51 9.46 -4.99 11.11
N ALA A 52 9.65 -5.74 10.02
CA ALA A 52 10.79 -6.66 9.87
C ALA A 52 12.13 -5.92 9.91
N ILE A 53 12.26 -4.81 9.18
CA ILE A 53 13.46 -3.96 9.18
C ILE A 53 13.76 -3.43 10.58
N LEU A 54 12.75 -2.87 11.26
CA LEU A 54 12.92 -2.36 12.63
C LEU A 54 13.27 -3.46 13.63
N SER A 55 12.73 -4.67 13.44
CA SER A 55 13.05 -5.83 14.27
C SER A 55 14.48 -6.30 14.06
N ALA A 56 14.93 -6.42 12.81
CA ALA A 56 16.31 -6.77 12.47
C ALA A 56 17.29 -5.76 13.10
N ARG A 57 17.04 -4.47 12.92
CA ARG A 57 17.87 -3.41 13.51
C ARG A 57 17.95 -3.49 15.04
N ARG A 58 16.81 -3.70 15.73
CA ARG A 58 16.79 -3.83 17.21
C ARG A 58 17.54 -5.04 17.72
N ARG A 59 17.65 -6.09 16.93
CA ARG A 59 18.37 -7.33 17.26
C ARG A 59 19.83 -7.31 16.85
N GLY A 60 20.32 -6.24 16.22
CA GLY A 60 21.68 -6.15 15.71
C GLY A 60 21.96 -7.14 14.58
N VAL A 61 20.93 -7.47 13.77
CA VAL A 61 21.08 -8.32 12.59
C VAL A 61 21.63 -7.48 11.45
N ASP A 62 22.82 -7.81 10.98
CA ASP A 62 23.58 -7.08 9.96
C ASP A 62 23.56 -7.74 8.57
N ASN A 63 23.17 -9.02 8.50
CA ASN A 63 23.07 -9.81 7.27
C ASN A 63 21.67 -9.79 6.64
N PHE A 64 20.79 -8.82 6.97
CA PHE A 64 19.44 -8.67 6.44
C PHE A 64 19.28 -7.39 5.62
N SER A 65 18.81 -7.54 4.40
CA SER A 65 18.54 -6.45 3.48
C SER A 65 17.13 -6.56 2.90
N VAL A 66 16.56 -5.43 2.46
CA VAL A 66 15.27 -5.40 1.77
C VAL A 66 15.41 -4.74 0.41
N PHE A 67 15.00 -5.46 -0.63
CA PHE A 67 14.79 -4.88 -1.95
C PHE A 67 13.35 -4.41 -2.08
N SER A 68 13.14 -3.12 -1.88
CA SER A 68 11.79 -2.55 -1.91
C SER A 68 11.40 -2.07 -3.30
N VAL A 69 10.35 -2.68 -3.84
CA VAL A 69 9.64 -2.25 -5.05
C VAL A 69 8.16 -1.97 -4.75
N HIS A 70 7.86 -1.59 -3.50
CA HIS A 70 6.51 -1.19 -3.12
C HIS A 70 6.04 0.02 -3.91
N LYS A 71 4.74 0.06 -4.21
CA LYS A 71 4.05 1.17 -4.85
C LYS A 71 3.03 1.76 -3.89
N THR A 72 2.65 3.01 -4.12
CA THR A 72 1.56 3.66 -3.39
C THR A 72 0.37 3.88 -4.29
N VAL A 73 -0.82 3.47 -3.82
CA VAL A 73 -2.07 3.63 -4.58
C VAL A 73 -2.46 5.10 -4.74
N PRO A 74 -2.38 5.96 -3.71
CA PRO A 74 -2.72 7.37 -3.89
C PRO A 74 -1.86 8.08 -4.93
N GLN A 75 -0.57 7.77 -5.05
CA GLN A 75 0.29 8.37 -6.07
C GLN A 75 -0.06 7.90 -7.48
N ALA A 76 -0.40 6.62 -7.64
CA ALA A 76 -0.88 6.10 -8.92
C ALA A 76 -2.19 6.79 -9.37
N ILE A 77 -3.13 6.97 -8.43
CA ILE A 77 -4.39 7.69 -8.70
C ILE A 77 -4.10 9.15 -9.08
N ARG A 78 -3.18 9.81 -8.38
CA ARG A 78 -2.79 11.19 -8.70
C ARG A 78 -2.28 11.30 -10.13
N ALA A 79 -1.39 10.41 -10.55
CA ALA A 79 -0.87 10.39 -11.92
C ALA A 79 -1.99 10.22 -12.96
N LEU A 80 -3.00 9.38 -12.67
CA LEU A 80 -4.17 9.22 -13.53
C LEU A 80 -5.05 10.49 -13.57
N ILE A 81 -5.19 11.20 -12.46
CA ILE A 81 -5.98 12.45 -12.39
C ILE A 81 -5.29 13.57 -13.19
N GLU A 82 -3.97 13.64 -13.12
CA GLU A 82 -3.15 14.68 -13.76
C GLU A 82 -2.95 14.45 -15.26
N ASP A 83 -3.27 13.27 -15.77
CA ASP A 83 -3.17 12.97 -17.19
C ASP A 83 -4.37 13.56 -17.96
N PRO A 84 -4.16 14.55 -18.84
CA PRO A 84 -5.24 15.21 -19.58
C PRO A 84 -5.86 14.33 -20.69
N GLU A 85 -5.19 13.24 -21.08
CA GLU A 85 -5.70 12.33 -22.11
C GLU A 85 -6.66 11.29 -21.52
N LEU A 86 -6.61 11.05 -20.20
CA LEU A 86 -7.45 10.06 -19.54
C LEU A 86 -8.85 10.62 -19.20
N ARG A 87 -9.87 9.96 -19.74
CA ARG A 87 -11.28 10.26 -19.48
C ARG A 87 -11.81 9.32 -18.40
N ILE A 88 -11.52 9.66 -17.15
CA ILE A 88 -12.00 8.92 -15.97
C ILE A 88 -12.92 9.86 -15.18
N ASP A 89 -14.19 9.51 -15.01
CA ASP A 89 -15.18 10.32 -14.30
C ASP A 89 -15.28 9.95 -12.82
N GLY A 90 -14.88 8.73 -12.45
CA GLY A 90 -14.91 8.28 -11.07
C GLY A 90 -13.96 7.11 -10.79
N PHE A 91 -13.70 6.87 -9.50
CA PHE A 91 -12.79 5.85 -9.01
C PHE A 91 -13.48 4.94 -8.00
N ILE A 92 -13.29 3.64 -8.17
CA ILE A 92 -13.54 2.65 -7.12
C ILE A 92 -12.21 2.46 -6.39
N CYS A 93 -12.15 2.96 -5.15
CA CYS A 93 -10.94 2.95 -4.34
C CYS A 93 -10.81 1.63 -3.57
N PRO A 94 -9.61 1.04 -3.49
CA PRO A 94 -9.40 -0.28 -2.90
C PRO A 94 -9.53 -0.25 -1.37
N GLY A 95 -10.54 -0.94 -0.82
CA GLY A 95 -10.84 -0.96 0.61
C GLY A 95 -9.68 -1.47 1.48
N HIS A 96 -8.96 -2.51 1.06
CA HIS A 96 -7.85 -3.04 1.84
C HIS A 96 -6.69 -2.04 1.99
N VAL A 97 -6.38 -1.26 0.96
CA VAL A 97 -5.42 -0.15 1.07
C VAL A 97 -5.97 0.91 2.01
N SER A 98 -7.26 1.23 1.89
CA SER A 98 -7.94 2.24 2.70
C SER A 98 -7.99 1.88 4.20
N VAL A 99 -7.96 0.58 4.56
CA VAL A 99 -7.79 0.15 5.96
C VAL A 99 -6.49 0.70 6.54
N ILE A 100 -5.44 0.79 5.74
CA ILE A 100 -4.15 1.34 6.18
C ILE A 100 -4.14 2.86 6.06
N THR A 101 -4.52 3.41 4.91
CA THR A 101 -4.33 4.83 4.57
C THR A 101 -5.45 5.75 5.06
N GLY A 102 -6.64 5.22 5.33
CA GLY A 102 -7.83 5.99 5.65
C GLY A 102 -8.49 6.63 4.42
N VAL A 103 -9.61 7.33 4.68
CA VAL A 103 -10.40 8.03 3.68
C VAL A 103 -9.67 9.26 3.12
N GLU A 104 -8.91 9.94 3.98
CA GLU A 104 -8.15 11.16 3.65
C GLU A 104 -7.23 11.01 2.45
N ALA A 105 -6.66 9.81 2.25
CA ALA A 105 -5.73 9.53 1.18
C ALA A 105 -6.29 9.76 -0.23
N TYR A 106 -7.61 9.80 -0.36
CA TYR A 106 -8.30 9.95 -1.66
C TYR A 106 -8.92 11.33 -1.90
N ARG A 107 -8.72 12.31 -1.01
CA ARG A 107 -9.29 13.66 -1.16
C ARG A 107 -8.88 14.40 -2.44
N MET A 108 -7.79 13.97 -3.08
CA MET A 108 -7.40 14.56 -4.35
C MET A 108 -8.43 14.27 -5.47
N ILE A 109 -9.18 13.17 -5.38
CA ILE A 109 -10.13 12.76 -6.41
C ILE A 109 -11.31 13.74 -6.51
N PRO A 110 -12.07 14.02 -5.42
CA PRO A 110 -13.15 15.00 -5.48
C PRO A 110 -12.65 16.44 -5.71
N LYS A 111 -11.43 16.80 -5.29
CA LYS A 111 -10.84 18.10 -5.64
C LYS A 111 -10.64 18.28 -7.15
N ALA A 112 -10.47 17.19 -7.87
CA ALA A 112 -10.42 17.15 -9.33
C ALA A 112 -11.82 17.01 -9.99
N GLY A 113 -12.91 17.12 -9.20
CA GLY A 113 -14.28 17.04 -9.69
C GLY A 113 -14.73 15.63 -10.07
N ARG A 114 -14.10 14.58 -9.54
CA ARG A 114 -14.37 13.18 -9.89
C ARG A 114 -14.97 12.42 -8.73
N ALA A 115 -15.87 11.47 -9.02
CA ALA A 115 -16.47 10.60 -8.01
C ALA A 115 -15.45 9.66 -7.40
N ALA A 116 -15.57 9.36 -6.09
CA ALA A 116 -14.71 8.39 -5.41
C ALA A 116 -15.51 7.55 -4.42
N VAL A 117 -15.42 6.22 -4.52
CA VAL A 117 -16.09 5.31 -3.59
C VAL A 117 -15.09 4.24 -3.12
N ILE A 118 -14.90 4.16 -1.82
CA ILE A 118 -14.09 3.10 -1.20
C ILE A 118 -14.96 1.87 -1.00
N THR A 119 -14.53 0.70 -1.51
CA THR A 119 -15.30 -0.54 -1.43
C THR A 119 -14.44 -1.71 -0.93
N GLY A 120 -15.12 -2.76 -0.42
CA GLY A 120 -14.55 -4.09 -0.32
C GLY A 120 -14.44 -4.77 -1.68
N PHE A 121 -14.05 -6.05 -1.66
CA PHE A 121 -13.86 -6.85 -2.87
C PHE A 121 -14.96 -7.89 -3.10
N GLU A 122 -15.94 -7.95 -2.21
CA GLU A 122 -17.09 -8.83 -2.39
C GLU A 122 -18.01 -8.30 -3.51
N PRO A 123 -18.71 -9.18 -4.24
CA PRO A 123 -19.55 -8.76 -5.36
C PRO A 123 -20.55 -7.68 -4.98
N VAL A 124 -21.17 -7.76 -3.80
CA VAL A 124 -22.12 -6.77 -3.31
C VAL A 124 -21.42 -5.44 -3.02
N ASP A 125 -20.22 -5.47 -2.41
CA ASP A 125 -19.45 -4.26 -2.15
C ASP A 125 -19.13 -3.51 -3.46
N LEU A 126 -18.72 -4.24 -4.48
CA LEU A 126 -18.40 -3.65 -5.79
C LEU A 126 -19.64 -3.04 -6.46
N LEU A 127 -20.79 -3.72 -6.40
CA LEU A 127 -22.06 -3.17 -6.92
C LEU A 127 -22.48 -1.91 -6.18
N VAL A 128 -22.38 -1.88 -4.86
CA VAL A 128 -22.65 -0.69 -4.03
C VAL A 128 -21.69 0.45 -4.42
N GLY A 129 -20.42 0.12 -4.64
CA GLY A 129 -19.41 1.09 -5.07
C GLY A 129 -19.74 1.72 -6.43
N VAL A 130 -20.05 0.88 -7.42
CA VAL A 130 -20.46 1.36 -8.75
C VAL A 130 -21.70 2.22 -8.66
N LEU A 131 -22.73 1.78 -7.92
CA LEU A 131 -23.96 2.56 -7.72
C LEU A 131 -23.68 3.91 -7.05
N GLY A 132 -22.80 3.94 -6.03
CA GLY A 132 -22.38 5.17 -5.37
C GLY A 132 -21.69 6.14 -6.32
N ALA A 133 -20.76 5.64 -7.14
CA ALA A 133 -20.07 6.46 -8.12
C ALA A 133 -21.05 7.03 -9.18
N VAL A 134 -21.97 6.22 -9.72
CA VAL A 134 -22.97 6.67 -10.69
C VAL A 134 -23.88 7.75 -10.07
N ARG A 135 -24.35 7.56 -8.83
CA ARG A 135 -25.17 8.55 -8.13
C ARG A 135 -24.46 9.89 -7.94
N GLN A 136 -23.17 9.88 -7.60
CA GLN A 136 -22.38 11.10 -7.50
C GLN A 136 -22.29 11.82 -8.85
N LEU A 137 -22.06 11.08 -9.93
CA LEU A 137 -21.99 11.63 -11.29
C LEU A 137 -23.33 12.22 -11.75
N GLU A 138 -24.45 11.51 -11.53
CA GLU A 138 -25.79 12.00 -11.86
C GLU A 138 -26.17 13.25 -11.06
N ALA A 139 -25.75 13.33 -9.80
CA ALA A 139 -26.00 14.49 -8.93
C ALA A 139 -25.04 15.66 -9.20
N GLY A 140 -24.03 15.49 -10.05
CA GLY A 140 -22.97 16.49 -10.24
C GLY A 140 -22.16 16.76 -8.97
N GLN A 141 -22.07 15.78 -8.07
CA GLN A 141 -21.35 15.86 -6.80
C GLN A 141 -20.06 15.04 -6.88
N ALA A 142 -19.03 15.48 -6.17
CA ALA A 142 -17.78 14.75 -6.06
C ALA A 142 -17.36 14.72 -4.58
N GLU A 143 -17.33 13.52 -4.01
CA GLU A 143 -16.92 13.27 -2.63
C GLU A 143 -16.19 11.93 -2.51
N VAL A 144 -15.51 11.70 -1.37
CA VAL A 144 -15.02 10.37 -1.03
C VAL A 144 -16.07 9.67 -0.18
N GLN A 145 -16.83 8.78 -0.79
CA GLN A 145 -17.79 7.94 -0.10
C GLN A 145 -17.09 6.69 0.44
N ASN A 146 -17.21 6.43 1.74
CA ASN A 146 -16.77 5.17 2.32
C ASN A 146 -17.93 4.17 2.34
N ALA A 147 -17.97 3.24 1.39
CA ALA A 147 -18.92 2.12 1.36
C ALA A 147 -18.37 0.86 2.04
N TYR A 148 -17.22 0.95 2.69
CA TYR A 148 -16.55 -0.17 3.39
C TYR A 148 -16.33 0.14 4.89
N GLU A 149 -17.32 0.78 5.51
CA GLU A 149 -17.26 1.28 6.89
C GLU A 149 -16.92 0.20 7.94
N ARG A 150 -17.28 -1.07 7.66
CA ARG A 150 -16.94 -2.19 8.55
C ARG A 150 -15.44 -2.43 8.73
N ALA A 151 -14.60 -1.87 7.86
CA ALA A 151 -13.14 -2.09 7.89
C ALA A 151 -12.33 -0.80 7.77
N VAL A 152 -12.88 0.26 7.16
CA VAL A 152 -12.16 1.50 6.87
C VAL A 152 -12.62 2.61 7.79
N THR A 153 -11.69 3.16 8.57
CA THR A 153 -11.88 4.37 9.37
C THR A 153 -11.39 5.60 8.62
N PHE A 154 -11.74 6.78 9.13
CA PHE A 154 -11.37 8.03 8.49
C PHE A 154 -9.84 8.22 8.41
N GLU A 155 -9.14 7.98 9.52
CA GLU A 155 -7.68 8.12 9.62
C GLU A 155 -6.91 6.88 9.16
N GLY A 156 -7.57 5.74 8.99
CA GLY A 156 -6.94 4.46 8.72
C GLY A 156 -6.23 3.86 9.93
N ASN A 157 -5.23 3.03 9.70
CA ASN A 157 -4.44 2.36 10.74
C ASN A 157 -3.21 3.20 11.12
N LEU A 158 -3.37 4.12 12.08
CA LEU A 158 -2.30 5.01 12.53
C LEU A 158 -1.02 4.29 13.01
N PRO A 159 -1.08 3.17 13.79
CA PRO A 159 0.10 2.40 14.10
C PRO A 159 0.85 1.87 12.88
N ALA A 160 0.14 1.34 11.89
CA ALA A 160 0.73 0.85 10.65
C ALA A 160 1.36 1.97 9.84
N GLN A 161 0.68 3.11 9.70
CA GLN A 161 1.22 4.31 9.04
C GLN A 161 2.50 4.80 9.74
N LYS A 162 2.50 4.86 11.08
CA LYS A 162 3.67 5.28 11.86
C LYS A 162 4.88 4.38 11.60
N ILE A 163 4.71 3.06 11.64
CA ILE A 163 5.80 2.11 11.38
C ILE A 163 6.31 2.28 9.94
N MET A 164 5.43 2.37 8.98
CA MET A 164 5.75 2.55 7.57
C MET A 164 6.54 3.83 7.33
N ASN A 165 6.08 4.96 7.84
CA ASN A 165 6.71 6.28 7.69
C ASN A 165 8.03 6.43 8.47
N THR A 166 8.29 5.54 9.45
CA THR A 166 9.58 5.51 10.16
C THR A 166 10.68 4.90 9.30
N VAL A 167 10.33 4.01 8.37
CA VAL A 167 11.27 3.20 7.59
C VAL A 167 11.34 3.63 6.14
N PHE A 168 10.20 4.01 5.56
CA PHE A 168 10.07 4.31 4.14
C PHE A 168 9.69 5.76 3.91
N GLU A 169 10.24 6.31 2.86
CA GLU A 169 9.85 7.60 2.29
C GLU A 169 9.38 7.37 0.84
N PRO A 170 8.19 7.90 0.48
CA PRO A 170 7.73 7.85 -0.91
C PRO A 170 8.59 8.75 -1.77
N VAL A 171 9.12 8.22 -2.87
CA VAL A 171 9.92 8.97 -3.84
C VAL A 171 9.45 8.69 -5.26
N ASP A 172 9.44 9.72 -6.09
CA ASP A 172 9.20 9.59 -7.51
C ASP A 172 10.50 9.12 -8.19
N ARG A 173 10.45 7.93 -8.76
CA ARG A 173 11.54 7.42 -9.61
C ARG A 173 10.97 6.88 -10.91
N LYS A 174 11.56 7.33 -11.98
CA LYS A 174 11.37 6.81 -13.34
C LYS A 174 12.08 5.47 -13.50
#